data_15434dff29ef28fa25206606ab901e01
#
_entry.id   15434dff29ef28fa25206606ab901e01
#
_cell.length_a   1.000
_cell.length_b   1.000
_cell.length_c   1.000
_cell.angle_alpha   90.00
_cell.angle_beta   90.00
_cell.angle_gamma   90.00
#
_symmetry.space_group_name_H-M   'P 1'
#
loop_
_entity.id
_entity.type
_entity.pdbx_description
1 polymer ?
#
loop_
_entity_poly.entity_id
_entity_poly.type
_entity_poly.pdbx_seq_one_letter_code
_entity_poly.pdbx_strand_id
1 'polypeptide(L)'
;MIDLNEKFLSQQLGVSPENLANLPKIELRVDTRFHNLQVTGEILLSLEFLKLNDSIISSFRDVGTSFKNVRVLHISRCELKEV
;
A
#
# COMPACT_ATOMS: atom_id res chain seq x y z
N MET A 1 -0.28 16.07 -2.36
CA MET A 1 -0.36 14.61 -2.22
C MET A 1 0.16 14.18 -0.87
N ILE A 2 -0.48 13.24 -0.25
CA ILE A 2 -0.15 12.79 1.10
C ILE A 2 0.66 11.50 1.01
N ASP A 3 1.84 11.48 1.63
CA ASP A 3 2.63 10.26 1.72
C ASP A 3 2.10 9.36 2.83
N LEU A 4 1.94 8.08 2.52
CA LEU A 4 1.60 7.07 3.52
C LEU A 4 2.87 6.65 4.24
N ASN A 5 3.30 7.51 5.16
CA ASN A 5 4.55 7.34 5.84
C ASN A 5 4.45 6.36 7.01
N GLU A 6 5.58 6.18 7.70
CA GLU A 6 5.69 5.24 8.81
C GLU A 6 4.66 5.50 9.91
N LYS A 7 4.46 6.76 10.28
CA LYS A 7 3.50 7.12 11.31
C LYS A 7 2.08 6.75 10.92
N PHE A 8 1.69 7.07 9.69
CA PHE A 8 0.37 6.75 9.17
C PHE A 8 0.14 5.23 9.15
N LEU A 9 1.12 4.49 8.62
CA LEU A 9 1.00 3.04 8.52
C LEU A 9 0.93 2.37 9.89
N SER A 10 1.73 2.85 10.83
CA SER A 10 1.72 2.33 12.18
C SER A 10 0.35 2.49 12.83
N GLN A 11 -0.26 3.64 12.68
CA GLN A 11 -1.61 3.90 13.22
C GLN A 11 -2.67 3.08 12.49
N GLN A 12 -2.59 3.04 11.18
CA GLN A 12 -3.58 2.35 10.35
C GLN A 12 -3.58 0.85 10.58
N LEU A 13 -2.39 0.27 10.72
CA LEU A 13 -2.23 -1.18 10.84
C LEU A 13 -2.17 -1.67 12.28
N GLY A 14 -2.06 -0.76 13.25
CA GLY A 14 -1.94 -1.11 14.65
C GLY A 14 -0.65 -1.83 14.99
N VAL A 15 0.44 -1.49 14.30
CA VAL A 15 1.74 -2.15 14.42
C VAL A 15 2.79 -1.10 14.76
N SER A 16 3.77 -1.46 15.60
CA SER A 16 4.87 -0.55 15.90
C SER A 16 5.68 -0.23 14.65
N PRO A 17 6.18 1.01 14.51
CA PRO A 17 6.92 1.41 13.31
C PRO A 17 8.10 0.50 12.98
N GLU A 18 8.79 0.01 13.98
CA GLU A 18 9.95 -0.88 13.80
C GLU A 18 9.61 -2.24 13.22
N ASN A 19 8.32 -2.64 13.29
CA ASN A 19 7.87 -3.92 12.76
C ASN A 19 7.34 -3.83 11.32
N LEU A 20 7.17 -2.63 10.80
CA LEU A 20 6.60 -2.45 9.46
C LEU A 20 7.43 -3.11 8.37
N ALA A 21 8.76 -3.04 8.46
CA ALA A 21 9.63 -3.62 7.45
C ALA A 21 9.59 -5.15 7.44
N ASN A 22 9.02 -5.77 8.45
CA ASN A 22 8.98 -7.23 8.59
C ASN A 22 7.61 -7.83 8.27
N LEU A 23 6.63 -7.02 7.93
CA LEU A 23 5.28 -7.51 7.65
C LEU A 23 5.23 -8.18 6.28
N PRO A 24 4.81 -9.46 6.22
CA PRO A 24 4.68 -10.16 4.93
C PRO A 24 3.35 -9.89 4.25
N LYS A 25 2.33 -9.46 4.99
CA LYS A 25 0.98 -9.29 4.50
C LYS A 25 0.32 -8.11 5.18
N ILE A 26 -0.33 -7.26 4.39
CA ILE A 26 -1.12 -6.15 4.93
C ILE A 26 -2.40 -5.95 4.12
N GLU A 27 -3.33 -5.23 4.73
CA GLU A 27 -4.55 -4.78 4.11
C GLU A 27 -4.63 -3.27 4.27
N LEU A 28 -4.80 -2.55 3.16
CA LEU A 28 -4.86 -1.09 3.16
C LEU A 28 -6.08 -0.59 2.43
N ARG A 29 -6.51 0.61 2.86
CA ARG A 29 -7.49 1.41 2.13
C ARG A 29 -6.77 2.68 1.68
N VAL A 30 -6.69 2.90 0.37
CA VAL A 30 -5.97 4.03 -0.20
C VAL A 30 -6.75 4.69 -1.31
N ASP A 31 -6.43 5.97 -1.54
CA ASP A 31 -6.91 6.71 -2.69
C ASP A 31 -5.68 7.31 -3.37
N THR A 32 -5.26 6.71 -4.48
CA THR A 32 -4.02 7.11 -5.14
C THR A 32 -4.08 8.50 -5.75
N ARG A 33 -5.26 9.12 -5.82
CA ARG A 33 -5.37 10.52 -6.22
C ARG A 33 -4.77 11.46 -5.18
N PHE A 34 -4.75 11.03 -3.90
CA PHE A 34 -4.29 11.83 -2.78
C PHE A 34 -3.12 11.22 -2.03
N HIS A 35 -2.92 9.90 -2.16
CA HIS A 35 -1.88 9.18 -1.44
C HIS A 35 -0.77 8.73 -2.37
N ASN A 36 0.47 8.99 -1.97
CA ASN A 36 1.65 8.54 -2.69
C ASN A 36 2.13 7.22 -2.09
N LEU A 37 2.16 6.16 -2.89
CA LEU A 37 2.54 4.83 -2.43
C LEU A 37 4.04 4.55 -2.49
N GLN A 38 4.82 5.45 -3.07
CA GLN A 38 6.26 5.23 -3.22
C GLN A 38 6.96 5.06 -1.86
N VAL A 39 6.68 5.98 -0.94
CA VAL A 39 7.24 5.90 0.41
C VAL A 39 6.75 4.64 1.13
N THR A 40 5.49 4.28 0.92
CA THR A 40 4.92 3.07 1.50
C THR A 40 5.69 1.83 1.09
N GLY A 41 6.03 1.71 -0.19
CA GLY A 41 6.81 0.60 -0.70
C GLY A 41 8.21 0.54 -0.13
N GLU A 42 8.81 1.69 0.13
CA GLU A 42 10.14 1.77 0.73
C GLU A 42 10.14 1.36 2.21
N ILE A 43 9.02 1.55 2.90
CA ILE A 43 8.89 1.17 4.30
C ILE A 43 8.57 -0.31 4.46
N LEU A 44 7.65 -0.83 3.63
CA LEU A 44 7.16 -2.21 3.72
C LEU A 44 8.01 -3.15 2.87
N LEU A 45 9.28 -3.28 3.23
CA LEU A 45 10.28 -3.97 2.40
C LEU A 45 10.04 -5.47 2.25
N SER A 46 9.45 -6.11 3.25
CA SER A 46 9.22 -7.56 3.24
C SER A 46 7.84 -7.95 2.73
N LEU A 47 7.06 -6.97 2.29
CA LEU A 47 5.68 -7.22 1.90
C LEU A 47 5.60 -8.08 0.64
N GLU A 48 4.91 -9.21 0.74
CA GLU A 48 4.68 -10.13 -0.37
C GLU A 48 3.22 -10.20 -0.78
N PHE A 49 2.30 -9.97 0.15
CA PHE A 49 0.86 -9.99 -0.10
C PHE A 49 0.27 -8.63 0.26
N LEU A 50 -0.33 -7.97 -0.72
CA LEU A 50 -1.00 -6.68 -0.52
C LEU A 50 -2.47 -6.81 -0.87
N LYS A 51 -3.34 -6.52 0.11
CA LYS A 51 -4.77 -6.47 -0.11
C LYS A 51 -5.23 -5.02 -0.06
N LEU A 52 -5.88 -4.57 -1.12
CA LEU A 52 -6.47 -3.24 -1.22
C LEU A 52 -7.98 -3.36 -1.20
N ASN A 53 -8.61 -2.78 -0.18
CA ASN A 53 -10.06 -2.78 -0.02
C ASN A 53 -10.61 -1.38 -0.12
N ASP A 54 -11.79 -1.24 -0.74
CA ASP A 54 -12.52 0.02 -0.76
C ASP A 54 -11.64 1.20 -1.18
N SER A 55 -10.77 0.95 -2.15
CA SER A 55 -9.73 1.89 -2.58
C SER A 55 -10.04 2.46 -3.96
N ILE A 56 -9.44 3.61 -4.25
CA ILE A 56 -9.46 4.19 -5.59
C ILE A 56 -8.04 4.15 -6.12
N ILE A 57 -7.86 3.46 -7.25
CA ILE A 57 -6.55 3.24 -7.85
C ILE A 57 -6.53 3.86 -9.24
N SER A 58 -5.70 4.88 -9.41
CA SER A 58 -5.57 5.58 -10.69
C SER A 58 -4.77 4.77 -11.70
N SER A 59 -3.77 4.01 -11.25
CA SER A 59 -2.94 3.21 -12.12
C SER A 59 -2.33 2.03 -11.37
N PHE A 60 -2.42 0.85 -11.98
CA PHE A 60 -1.72 -0.33 -11.47
C PHE A 60 -0.21 -0.18 -11.51
N ARG A 61 0.29 0.63 -12.44
CA ARG A 61 1.72 0.89 -12.54
C ARG A 61 2.27 1.48 -11.24
N ASP A 62 1.53 2.42 -10.64
CA ASP A 62 1.96 3.05 -9.39
C ASP A 62 2.09 2.03 -8.26
N VAL A 63 1.16 1.09 -8.19
CA VAL A 63 1.23 0.01 -7.21
C VAL A 63 2.42 -0.90 -7.49
N GLY A 64 2.60 -1.30 -8.74
CA GLY A 64 3.67 -2.21 -9.13
C GLY A 64 5.06 -1.64 -8.93
N THR A 65 5.26 -0.35 -9.22
CA THR A 65 6.58 0.26 -9.05
C THR A 65 6.91 0.53 -7.59
N SER A 66 5.91 0.73 -6.75
CA SER A 66 6.11 1.00 -5.33
C SER A 66 6.39 -0.26 -4.52
N PHE A 67 5.75 -1.38 -4.88
CA PHE A 67 5.84 -2.64 -4.12
C PHE A 67 6.55 -3.72 -4.93
N LYS A 68 7.86 -3.64 -4.98
CA LYS A 68 8.67 -4.51 -5.85
C LYS A 68 8.67 -5.98 -5.45
N ASN A 69 8.45 -6.27 -4.17
CA ASN A 69 8.48 -7.63 -3.65
C ASN A 69 7.09 -8.26 -3.51
N VAL A 70 6.04 -7.53 -3.84
CA VAL A 70 4.68 -8.05 -3.74
C VAL A 70 4.47 -9.10 -4.84
N ARG A 71 4.07 -10.30 -4.41
CA ARG A 71 3.77 -11.42 -5.31
C ARG A 71 2.28 -11.60 -5.53
N VAL A 72 1.47 -11.22 -4.54
CA VAL A 72 0.02 -11.36 -4.60
C VAL A 72 -0.61 -10.00 -4.34
N LEU A 73 -1.40 -9.55 -5.29
CA LEU A 73 -2.18 -8.32 -5.15
C LEU A 73 -3.65 -8.71 -5.16
N HIS A 74 -4.32 -8.54 -4.04
CA HIS A 74 -5.75 -8.80 -3.91
C HIS A 74 -6.50 -7.48 -3.86
N ILE A 75 -7.44 -7.29 -4.75
CA ILE A 75 -8.22 -6.05 -4.87
C ILE A 75 -9.68 -6.39 -4.61
N SER A 76 -10.29 -5.72 -3.64
CA SER A 76 -11.68 -5.93 -3.27
C SER A 76 -12.39 -4.59 -3.18
N ARG A 77 -13.49 -4.46 -3.89
CA ARG A 77 -14.32 -3.24 -3.88
C ARG A 77 -13.52 -1.98 -4.19
N CYS A 78 -12.65 -2.08 -5.17
CA CYS A 78 -11.81 -0.95 -5.57
C CYS A 78 -12.31 -0.36 -6.87
N GLU A 79 -12.19 0.95 -6.99
CA GLU A 79 -12.46 1.65 -8.23
C GLU A 79 -11.15 1.85 -8.99
N LEU A 80 -11.10 1.33 -10.20
CA LEU A 80 -9.94 1.45 -11.07
C LEU A 80 -10.18 2.55 -12.09
N LYS A 81 -9.29 3.53 -12.12
CA LYS A 81 -9.39 4.67 -13.02
C LYS A 81 -8.52 4.53 -14.26
N GLU A 82 -7.72 3.50 -14.33
CA GLU A 82 -6.83 3.26 -15.47
C GLU A 82 -7.64 2.88 -16.71
N VAL A 83 -7.28 3.50 -17.80
CA VAL A 83 -7.92 3.29 -19.08
C VAL A 83 -6.98 2.53 -20.01
#